data_f475dd27b050ec9571e92a6b37c841f8
#
_entry.id   f475dd27b050ec9571e92a6b37c841f8
#
_cell.length_a   1.000
_cell.length_b   1.000
_cell.length_c   1.000
_cell.angle_alpha   90.00
_cell.angle_beta   90.00
_cell.angle_gamma   90.00
#
_symmetry.space_group_name_H-M   'P 1'
#
loop_
_entity.id
_entity.type
_entity.pdbx_description
1 polymer ?
#
loop_
_entity_poly.entity_id
_entity_poly.type
_entity_poly.pdbx_seq_one_letter_code
_entity_poly.pdbx_strand_id
1 'polypeptide(L)'
;MDFRKKLPPMNRKKWNNDSQKLVSPKSTEMMAANTHMMGDIEVQEEFMKYRSPLTSRYASEEMAFNFSERKKFVTWRRLWTWLAKAEKTLGLDITDEQIAQMETNLENIDFSYAAAEEKKVRHDVMAHIHTFGKCCPKAEPIIHLGATSAYVGDNTVARCIHRLATFAAEHKAVPCLAYTHLQPAQLTTVGKRACLWIQELLMDLRNLERARDDLRFRGVKGTTGTQASFLALFNGDGDKVDMLDKRVTELAGFKKHFTICGQTYSRKVDIDCLNTLASLGASVHKMCTDIRLLANFKEIEEPFEKDQVGSSAMPYKRNPMRSERCCALSRHLMCLIQDPLMTASTQWMERTLDDSANRRVCLAEAFLTADIVLSTLQNITEGLVIYHKVIERRVLQELPFMATENVIMAMVKAGGNRQECHEQIRVLSQEAALEVKQHGRDNDLVDRIKKNQYFTPIHAELDSLLHPSSFIGRCPDQVTQFLQEEANPALKIYSDKLQGTVELNL
;
A
#
# COMPACT_ATOMS: atom_id res chain seq x y z
N MET A 1 5.03 -31.33 -17.38
CA MET A 1 4.03 -31.30 -18.47
C MET A 1 4.35 -30.12 -19.37
N ASP A 2 4.75 -30.37 -20.58
CA ASP A 2 5.21 -29.36 -21.53
C ASP A 2 3.99 -28.70 -22.21
N PHE A 3 3.64 -27.50 -21.78
CA PHE A 3 2.52 -26.69 -22.30
C PHE A 3 2.70 -26.17 -23.72
N ARG A 4 3.86 -26.41 -24.37
CA ARG A 4 4.19 -25.87 -25.70
C ARG A 4 3.57 -26.61 -26.88
N LYS A 5 2.90 -27.75 -26.66
CA LYS A 5 2.45 -28.65 -27.74
C LYS A 5 0.96 -28.60 -28.10
N LYS A 6 0.15 -27.66 -27.63
CA LYS A 6 -1.30 -27.66 -27.88
C LYS A 6 -1.92 -26.38 -28.44
N LEU A 7 -1.15 -25.45 -28.97
CA LEU A 7 -1.70 -24.34 -29.71
C LEU A 7 -1.40 -24.48 -31.21
N PRO A 8 -2.39 -24.41 -32.09
CA PRO A 8 -2.15 -24.44 -33.54
C PRO A 8 -1.35 -23.21 -33.97
N PRO A 9 -0.45 -23.31 -34.96
CA PRO A 9 0.33 -22.17 -35.42
C PRO A 9 -0.58 -21.11 -35.99
N MET A 10 -0.55 -19.89 -35.44
CA MET A 10 -1.19 -18.72 -35.99
C MET A 10 -0.51 -18.35 -37.32
N ASN A 11 -1.26 -18.40 -38.40
CA ASN A 11 -0.78 -18.15 -39.75
C ASN A 11 -0.56 -16.66 -39.96
N ARG A 12 0.67 -16.15 -39.74
CA ARG A 12 1.08 -14.75 -39.89
C ARG A 12 0.91 -14.17 -41.31
N LYS A 13 0.60 -14.99 -42.31
CA LYS A 13 0.53 -14.56 -43.70
C LYS A 13 -0.83 -13.98 -44.12
N LYS A 14 -1.86 -14.05 -43.31
CA LYS A 14 -3.22 -13.57 -43.73
C LYS A 14 -3.49 -12.09 -43.42
N TRP A 15 -2.63 -11.40 -42.70
CA TRP A 15 -2.86 -10.01 -42.27
C TRP A 15 -2.19 -8.94 -43.13
N ASN A 16 -1.28 -9.31 -44.07
CA ASN A 16 -0.52 -8.34 -44.86
C ASN A 16 -1.07 -8.04 -46.27
N ASN A 17 -2.19 -8.63 -46.69
CA ASN A 17 -2.65 -8.48 -48.08
C ASN A 17 -3.86 -7.56 -48.30
N ASP A 18 -4.51 -7.04 -47.24
CA ASP A 18 -5.72 -6.19 -47.48
C ASP A 18 -5.47 -4.67 -47.36
N SER A 19 -4.22 -4.23 -47.13
CA SER A 19 -3.89 -2.81 -46.95
C SER A 19 -3.42 -2.08 -48.23
N GLN A 20 -3.51 -2.68 -49.42
CA GLN A 20 -3.03 -2.07 -50.68
C GLN A 20 -4.09 -1.76 -51.74
N LYS A 21 -5.29 -1.34 -51.37
CA LYS A 21 -6.20 -0.71 -52.33
C LYS A 21 -7.12 0.28 -51.63
N LEU A 22 -6.71 1.55 -51.54
CA LEU A 22 -7.64 2.69 -51.58
C LEU A 22 -6.90 3.95 -52.03
N VAL A 23 -7.43 4.53 -53.08
CA VAL A 23 -6.96 5.67 -53.86
C VAL A 23 -7.38 6.98 -53.17
N SER A 24 -6.54 8.04 -53.29
CA SER A 24 -6.64 9.38 -52.73
C SER A 24 -7.96 10.14 -52.92
N PRO A 25 -8.41 11.02 -52.01
CA PRO A 25 -8.33 12.48 -52.23
C PRO A 25 -8.28 13.42 -51.02
N LYS A 26 -7.82 14.62 -51.28
CA LYS A 26 -8.04 15.96 -50.67
C LYS A 26 -7.55 16.27 -49.26
N SER A 27 -6.70 17.29 -49.17
CA SER A 27 -5.66 17.57 -48.20
C SER A 27 -6.03 18.23 -46.86
N THR A 28 -7.26 18.49 -46.50
CA THR A 28 -7.60 19.15 -45.24
C THR A 28 -8.40 18.26 -44.30
N GLU A 29 -9.20 17.36 -44.79
CA GLU A 29 -9.85 16.28 -44.00
C GLU A 29 -8.87 15.15 -43.68
N MET A 30 -7.78 15.00 -44.46
CA MET A 30 -6.73 14.01 -44.22
C MET A 30 -5.88 14.24 -42.95
N MET A 31 -5.74 15.49 -42.47
CA MET A 31 -4.95 15.73 -41.22
C MET A 31 -5.72 15.30 -39.99
N ALA A 32 -7.03 15.53 -39.90
CA ALA A 32 -7.83 15.10 -38.76
C ALA A 32 -8.08 13.56 -38.78
N ALA A 33 -8.29 12.97 -39.97
CA ALA A 33 -8.44 11.52 -40.11
C ALA A 33 -7.11 10.76 -39.84
N ASN A 34 -5.97 11.31 -40.27
CA ASN A 34 -4.66 10.71 -39.95
C ASN A 34 -4.30 10.77 -38.46
N THR A 35 -4.72 11.79 -37.74
CA THR A 35 -4.48 11.86 -36.30
C THR A 35 -5.32 10.82 -35.55
N HIS A 36 -6.57 10.59 -35.96
CA HIS A 36 -7.39 9.50 -35.41
C HIS A 36 -6.88 8.11 -35.82
N MET A 37 -6.50 7.89 -37.06
CA MET A 37 -5.96 6.60 -37.51
C MET A 37 -4.59 6.28 -36.90
N MET A 38 -3.73 7.26 -36.65
CA MET A 38 -2.45 7.04 -35.94
C MET A 38 -2.69 6.71 -34.44
N GLY A 39 -3.64 7.36 -33.78
CA GLY A 39 -4.05 7.03 -32.43
C GLY A 39 -4.62 5.61 -32.34
N ASP A 40 -5.46 5.19 -33.29
CA ASP A 40 -6.03 3.84 -33.29
C ASP A 40 -4.98 2.75 -33.59
N ILE A 41 -3.96 3.04 -34.38
CA ILE A 41 -2.86 2.10 -34.67
C ILE A 41 -1.93 1.96 -33.47
N GLU A 42 -1.57 3.07 -32.79
CA GLU A 42 -0.78 3.03 -31.56
C GLU A 42 -1.51 2.30 -30.43
N VAL A 43 -2.80 2.55 -30.26
CA VAL A 43 -3.65 1.83 -29.29
C VAL A 43 -3.70 0.33 -29.61
N GLN A 44 -3.84 -0.07 -30.88
CA GLN A 44 -3.84 -1.48 -31.27
C GLN A 44 -2.48 -2.16 -31.02
N GLU A 45 -1.35 -1.51 -31.27
CA GLU A 45 -0.02 -2.07 -30.99
C GLU A 45 0.22 -2.28 -29.48
N GLU A 46 -0.34 -1.42 -28.64
CA GLU A 46 -0.23 -1.54 -27.20
C GLU A 46 -0.89 -2.81 -26.66
N PHE A 47 -2.03 -3.22 -27.22
CA PHE A 47 -2.72 -4.46 -26.84
C PHE A 47 -2.06 -5.75 -27.36
N MET A 48 -1.09 -5.64 -28.25
CA MET A 48 -0.33 -6.78 -28.78
C MET A 48 0.87 -7.20 -27.92
N LYS A 49 1.13 -6.50 -26.81
CA LYS A 49 2.24 -6.75 -25.89
C LYS A 49 1.71 -7.03 -24.49
N TYR A 50 2.45 -7.83 -23.72
CA TYR A 50 2.13 -7.99 -22.30
C TYR A 50 2.30 -6.66 -21.57
N ARG A 51 1.29 -6.29 -20.79
CA ARG A 51 1.29 -5.13 -19.90
C ARG A 51 1.02 -5.61 -18.48
N SER A 52 1.77 -5.08 -17.52
CA SER A 52 1.50 -5.36 -16.12
C SER A 52 0.12 -4.82 -15.71
N PRO A 53 -0.77 -5.62 -15.13
CA PRO A 53 -2.03 -5.13 -14.58
C PRO A 53 -1.85 -4.04 -13.52
N LEU A 54 -0.70 -4.00 -12.85
CA LEU A 54 -0.38 -2.94 -11.88
C LEU A 54 -0.45 -1.56 -12.53
N THR A 55 0.13 -1.38 -13.72
CA THR A 55 0.14 -0.09 -14.43
C THR A 55 -1.06 0.12 -15.34
N SER A 56 -1.57 -0.95 -15.98
CA SER A 56 -2.64 -0.83 -16.97
C SER A 56 -4.05 -0.79 -16.36
N ARG A 57 -4.20 -1.12 -15.07
CA ARG A 57 -5.53 -1.28 -14.46
C ARG A 57 -5.64 -0.78 -13.02
N TYR A 58 -4.57 -0.82 -12.22
CA TYR A 58 -4.72 -0.71 -10.77
C TYR A 58 -4.04 0.51 -10.15
N ALA A 59 -2.77 0.78 -10.48
CA ALA A 59 -2.03 1.88 -9.86
C ALA A 59 -2.57 3.24 -10.26
N SER A 60 -2.42 4.23 -9.38
CA SER A 60 -2.72 5.62 -9.69
C SER A 60 -1.83 6.14 -10.83
N GLU A 61 -2.33 7.12 -11.58
CA GLU A 61 -1.55 7.76 -12.65
C GLU A 61 -0.26 8.39 -12.10
N GLU A 62 -0.34 8.97 -10.89
CA GLU A 62 0.82 9.57 -10.22
C GLU A 62 1.88 8.52 -9.92
N MET A 63 1.51 7.35 -9.36
CA MET A 63 2.45 6.28 -9.03
C MET A 63 3.00 5.63 -10.29
N ALA A 64 2.17 5.37 -11.30
CA ALA A 64 2.61 4.87 -12.60
C ALA A 64 3.59 5.84 -13.27
N PHE A 65 3.33 7.15 -13.21
CA PHE A 65 4.26 8.16 -13.71
C PHE A 65 5.57 8.19 -12.93
N ASN A 66 5.54 8.05 -11.58
CA ASN A 66 6.75 8.06 -10.75
C ASN A 66 7.73 6.93 -11.11
N PHE A 67 7.24 5.80 -11.59
CA PHE A 67 8.08 4.68 -12.06
C PHE A 67 8.21 4.64 -13.60
N SER A 68 7.71 5.66 -14.32
CA SER A 68 7.87 5.74 -15.78
C SER A 68 9.31 6.04 -16.18
N GLU A 69 9.68 5.61 -17.38
CA GLU A 69 10.97 5.94 -17.97
C GLU A 69 11.17 7.46 -18.11
N ARG A 70 10.11 8.21 -18.44
CA ARG A 70 10.16 9.67 -18.51
C ARG A 70 10.60 10.27 -17.18
N LYS A 71 9.95 9.89 -16.06
CA LYS A 71 10.32 10.39 -14.71
C LYS A 71 11.74 9.99 -14.34
N LYS A 72 12.13 8.75 -14.61
CA LYS A 72 13.48 8.23 -14.39
C LYS A 72 14.53 9.11 -15.09
N PHE A 73 14.38 9.34 -16.38
CA PHE A 73 15.39 10.05 -17.15
C PHE A 73 15.42 11.56 -16.92
N VAL A 74 14.27 12.20 -16.63
CA VAL A 74 14.22 13.58 -16.14
C VAL A 74 14.99 13.70 -14.81
N THR A 75 14.81 12.73 -13.92
CA THR A 75 15.54 12.72 -12.64
C THR A 75 17.06 12.58 -12.86
N TRP A 76 17.49 11.73 -13.79
CA TRP A 76 18.91 11.63 -14.15
C TRP A 76 19.48 12.96 -14.66
N ARG A 77 18.76 13.66 -15.54
CA ARG A 77 19.17 14.98 -16.04
C ARG A 77 19.26 16.02 -14.94
N ARG A 78 18.32 16.01 -13.98
CA ARG A 78 18.40 16.87 -12.78
C ARG A 78 19.62 16.58 -11.93
N LEU A 79 19.92 15.31 -11.68
CA LEU A 79 21.13 14.90 -10.94
C LEU A 79 22.41 15.40 -11.61
N TRP A 80 22.53 15.25 -12.92
CA TRP A 80 23.67 15.77 -13.67
C TRP A 80 23.76 17.30 -13.65
N THR A 81 22.64 17.98 -13.72
CA THR A 81 22.59 19.46 -13.61
C THR A 81 22.98 19.94 -12.20
N TRP A 82 22.52 19.25 -11.16
CA TRP A 82 22.89 19.57 -9.78
C TRP A 82 24.37 19.32 -9.52
N LEU A 83 24.93 18.25 -10.06
CA LEU A 83 26.35 17.96 -10.00
C LEU A 83 27.16 19.10 -10.65
N ALA A 84 26.84 19.47 -11.89
CA ALA A 84 27.52 20.55 -12.61
C ALA A 84 27.43 21.89 -11.87
N LYS A 85 26.27 22.22 -11.29
CA LYS A 85 26.08 23.43 -10.45
C LYS A 85 26.98 23.41 -9.22
N ALA A 86 27.04 22.28 -8.51
CA ALA A 86 27.86 22.15 -7.31
C ALA A 86 29.34 22.24 -7.66
N GLU A 87 29.79 21.56 -8.71
CA GLU A 87 31.16 21.58 -9.23
C GLU A 87 31.59 23.01 -9.63
N LYS A 88 30.73 23.76 -10.32
CA LYS A 88 30.98 25.16 -10.65
C LYS A 88 31.20 26.01 -9.40
N THR A 89 30.34 25.87 -8.37
CA THR A 89 30.48 26.66 -7.14
C THR A 89 31.76 26.39 -6.38
N LEU A 90 32.42 25.29 -6.67
CA LEU A 90 33.70 24.86 -6.07
C LEU A 90 34.90 25.19 -6.94
N GLY A 91 34.69 25.88 -8.06
CA GLY A 91 35.75 26.45 -8.89
C GLY A 91 36.17 25.60 -10.07
N LEU A 92 35.39 24.59 -10.48
CA LEU A 92 35.62 23.94 -11.78
C LEU A 92 35.17 24.85 -12.92
N ASP A 93 35.82 24.75 -14.06
CA ASP A 93 35.54 25.57 -15.25
C ASP A 93 34.24 25.11 -15.94
N ILE A 94 33.13 25.48 -15.32
CA ILE A 94 31.78 25.24 -15.81
C ILE A 94 31.07 26.58 -15.95
N THR A 95 30.56 26.87 -17.15
CA THR A 95 29.94 28.18 -17.45
C THR A 95 28.47 28.21 -17.07
N ASP A 96 27.93 29.41 -16.84
CA ASP A 96 26.49 29.62 -16.62
C ASP A 96 25.66 29.19 -17.84
N GLU A 97 26.21 29.37 -19.03
CA GLU A 97 25.57 28.97 -20.27
C GLU A 97 25.40 27.45 -20.38
N GLN A 98 26.40 26.67 -19.96
CA GLN A 98 26.30 25.20 -19.91
C GLN A 98 25.20 24.74 -18.94
N ILE A 99 25.13 25.33 -17.74
CA ILE A 99 24.11 25.03 -16.75
C ILE A 99 22.71 25.42 -17.26
N ALA A 100 22.54 26.62 -17.82
CA ALA A 100 21.28 27.10 -18.36
C ALA A 100 20.77 26.19 -19.51
N GLN A 101 21.66 25.70 -20.35
CA GLN A 101 21.33 24.78 -21.41
C GLN A 101 20.83 23.43 -20.86
N MET A 102 21.46 22.90 -19.79
CA MET A 102 21.00 21.70 -19.11
C MET A 102 19.62 21.91 -18.46
N GLU A 103 19.41 23.02 -17.76
CA GLU A 103 18.14 23.34 -17.10
C GLU A 103 16.98 23.44 -18.09
N THR A 104 17.18 24.11 -19.21
CA THR A 104 16.16 24.28 -20.25
C THR A 104 15.76 22.96 -20.91
N ASN A 105 16.64 21.96 -20.95
CA ASN A 105 16.44 20.70 -21.64
C ASN A 105 16.18 19.49 -20.70
N LEU A 106 15.85 19.72 -19.43
CA LEU A 106 15.58 18.63 -18.48
C LEU A 106 14.47 17.68 -18.96
N GLU A 107 13.41 18.22 -19.52
CA GLU A 107 12.23 17.50 -19.99
C GLU A 107 12.27 17.15 -21.50
N ASN A 108 13.21 17.71 -22.25
CA ASN A 108 13.34 17.53 -23.71
C ASN A 108 14.06 16.20 -24.03
N ILE A 109 13.37 15.06 -23.90
CA ILE A 109 13.94 13.73 -24.11
C ILE A 109 13.50 13.16 -25.45
N ASP A 110 14.47 12.90 -26.35
CA ASP A 110 14.26 12.14 -27.58
C ASP A 110 14.40 10.63 -27.28
N PHE A 111 13.27 9.99 -26.91
CA PHE A 111 13.24 8.55 -26.57
C PHE A 111 13.62 7.65 -27.74
N SER A 112 13.29 8.04 -28.98
CA SER A 112 13.64 7.26 -30.16
C SER A 112 15.16 7.23 -30.37
N TYR A 113 15.80 8.40 -30.24
CA TYR A 113 17.25 8.50 -30.31
C TYR A 113 17.93 7.76 -29.13
N ALA A 114 17.42 7.90 -27.92
CA ALA A 114 17.94 7.20 -26.75
C ALA A 114 17.90 5.67 -26.95
N ALA A 115 16.80 5.13 -27.42
CA ALA A 115 16.66 3.70 -27.70
C ALA A 115 17.61 3.21 -28.82
N ALA A 116 17.80 4.01 -29.87
CA ALA A 116 18.74 3.69 -30.94
C ALA A 116 20.19 3.71 -30.43
N GLU A 117 20.54 4.71 -29.61
CA GLU A 117 21.88 4.84 -29.03
C GLU A 117 22.16 3.73 -28.01
N GLU A 118 21.17 3.35 -27.18
CA GLU A 118 21.29 2.22 -26.24
C GLU A 118 21.57 0.90 -26.96
N LYS A 119 20.89 0.64 -28.08
CA LYS A 119 21.18 -0.54 -28.92
C LYS A 119 22.63 -0.56 -29.44
N LYS A 120 23.21 0.60 -29.69
CA LYS A 120 24.57 0.77 -30.18
C LYS A 120 25.60 0.64 -29.06
N VAL A 121 25.44 1.39 -27.97
CA VAL A 121 26.40 1.44 -26.85
C VAL A 121 26.21 0.35 -25.80
N ARG A 122 25.06 -0.34 -25.81
CA ARG A 122 24.70 -1.42 -24.86
C ARG A 122 24.76 -0.99 -23.40
N HIS A 123 24.46 0.30 -23.14
CA HIS A 123 24.48 0.89 -21.81
C HIS A 123 23.49 2.04 -21.73
N ASP A 124 22.42 1.88 -20.93
CA ASP A 124 21.32 2.82 -20.81
C ASP A 124 21.77 4.24 -20.35
N VAL A 125 22.62 4.31 -19.31
CA VAL A 125 23.11 5.60 -18.80
C VAL A 125 23.92 6.34 -19.85
N MET A 126 24.81 5.67 -20.58
CA MET A 126 25.60 6.28 -21.66
C MET A 126 24.71 6.76 -22.81
N ALA A 127 23.70 5.98 -23.19
CA ALA A 127 22.74 6.39 -24.22
C ALA A 127 22.00 7.68 -23.83
N HIS A 128 21.63 7.83 -22.55
CA HIS A 128 20.96 9.04 -22.05
C HIS A 128 21.92 10.21 -21.81
N ILE A 129 23.20 9.98 -21.52
CA ILE A 129 24.23 11.03 -21.52
C ILE A 129 24.37 11.60 -22.94
N HIS A 130 24.51 10.74 -23.96
CA HIS A 130 24.58 11.17 -25.36
C HIS A 130 23.29 11.87 -25.81
N THR A 131 22.13 11.37 -25.40
CA THR A 131 20.82 11.99 -25.69
C THR A 131 20.69 13.38 -25.06
N PHE A 132 21.19 13.56 -23.84
CA PHE A 132 21.23 14.86 -23.17
C PHE A 132 22.26 15.80 -23.79
N GLY A 133 23.47 15.30 -24.13
CA GLY A 133 24.51 16.04 -24.83
C GLY A 133 24.02 16.55 -26.19
N LYS A 134 23.27 15.74 -26.94
CA LYS A 134 22.69 16.13 -28.25
C LYS A 134 21.82 17.39 -28.14
N CYS A 135 20.99 17.54 -27.09
CA CYS A 135 20.19 18.75 -26.86
C CYS A 135 20.92 19.83 -26.05
N CYS A 136 22.08 19.49 -25.50
CA CYS A 136 22.93 20.39 -24.68
C CYS A 136 24.40 20.38 -25.18
N PRO A 137 24.68 20.76 -26.44
CA PRO A 137 26.02 20.57 -27.03
C PRO A 137 27.13 21.34 -26.31
N LYS A 138 26.85 22.46 -25.67
CA LYS A 138 27.83 23.18 -24.87
C LYS A 138 28.12 22.50 -23.52
N ALA A 139 27.12 21.81 -22.97
CA ALA A 139 27.24 21.11 -21.69
C ALA A 139 27.69 19.66 -21.85
N GLU A 140 27.70 19.10 -23.06
CA GLU A 140 28.07 17.70 -23.32
C GLU A 140 29.37 17.25 -22.58
N PRO A 141 30.46 18.04 -22.57
CA PRO A 141 31.71 17.66 -21.91
C PRO A 141 31.62 17.53 -20.38
N ILE A 142 30.60 18.10 -19.75
CA ILE A 142 30.48 18.15 -18.28
C ILE A 142 29.29 17.32 -17.75
N ILE A 143 28.48 16.72 -18.64
CA ILE A 143 27.37 15.87 -18.22
C ILE A 143 27.91 14.59 -17.58
N HIS A 144 27.41 14.25 -16.40
CA HIS A 144 27.77 13.05 -15.67
C HIS A 144 29.21 13.02 -15.13
N LEU A 145 29.82 14.16 -14.90
CA LEU A 145 31.18 14.24 -14.38
C LEU A 145 31.21 13.64 -12.95
N GLY A 146 31.60 12.36 -12.86
CA GLY A 146 31.75 11.61 -11.60
C GLY A 146 30.55 10.84 -11.03
N ALA A 147 29.33 10.82 -11.62
CA ALA A 147 28.09 10.40 -10.95
C ALA A 147 27.41 9.07 -11.36
N THR A 148 26.34 8.65 -10.60
CA THR A 148 25.48 7.46 -10.83
C THR A 148 24.08 7.59 -10.12
N SER A 149 23.04 6.77 -10.39
CA SER A 149 21.60 7.09 -10.18
C SER A 149 20.77 6.29 -9.13
N ALA A 150 19.69 6.84 -8.45
CA ALA A 150 18.38 6.31 -7.97
C ALA A 150 17.60 7.11 -6.86
N TYR A 151 16.16 7.12 -6.80
CA TYR A 151 15.32 7.79 -5.75
C TYR A 151 13.76 7.71 -5.85
N VAL A 152 12.85 7.68 -4.76
CA VAL A 152 11.47 8.30 -4.51
C VAL A 152 10.45 7.57 -3.57
N GLY A 153 9.49 8.26 -2.84
CA GLY A 153 8.02 8.09 -2.61
C GLY A 153 7.39 8.31 -1.22
N ASP A 154 6.12 8.89 -0.95
CA ASP A 154 5.21 8.68 0.22
C ASP A 154 3.99 9.62 0.33
N ASN A 155 2.71 9.16 0.79
CA ASN A 155 1.70 10.02 1.49
C ASN A 155 0.27 9.43 1.75
N THR A 156 -0.08 8.17 1.42
CA THR A 156 -1.48 7.68 1.40
C THR A 156 -1.98 7.04 2.72
N VAL A 157 -1.09 6.52 3.58
CA VAL A 157 -1.45 5.78 4.82
C VAL A 157 -2.25 6.61 5.82
N ALA A 158 -1.90 7.90 5.98
CA ALA A 158 -2.55 8.80 6.95
C ALA A 158 -4.05 8.99 6.69
N ARG A 159 -4.48 8.98 5.43
CA ARG A 159 -5.92 9.11 5.06
C ARG A 159 -6.73 7.90 5.52
N CYS A 160 -6.23 6.68 5.38
CA CYS A 160 -6.89 5.46 5.86
C CYS A 160 -7.10 5.52 7.38
N ILE A 161 -6.09 5.95 8.14
CA ILE A 161 -6.17 6.11 9.59
C ILE A 161 -7.24 7.15 9.97
N HIS A 162 -7.28 8.28 9.28
CA HIS A 162 -8.26 9.35 9.54
C HIS A 162 -9.71 8.86 9.35
N ARG A 163 -10.00 8.16 8.25
CA ARG A 163 -11.35 7.61 7.98
C ARG A 163 -11.76 6.60 9.04
N LEU A 164 -10.88 5.69 9.39
CA LEU A 164 -11.13 4.72 10.46
C LEU A 164 -11.28 5.36 11.83
N ALA A 165 -10.55 6.44 12.13
CA ALA A 165 -10.69 7.17 13.41
C ALA A 165 -12.08 7.81 13.54
N THR A 166 -12.61 8.41 12.47
CA THR A 166 -13.98 8.94 12.43
C THR A 166 -15.00 7.82 12.65
N PHE A 167 -14.87 6.72 11.92
CA PHE A 167 -15.71 5.53 12.07
C PHE A 167 -15.64 4.94 13.49
N ALA A 168 -14.46 4.83 14.09
CA ALA A 168 -14.29 4.33 15.45
C ALA A 168 -14.97 5.21 16.50
N ALA A 169 -14.88 6.53 16.36
CA ALA A 169 -15.53 7.49 17.26
C ALA A 169 -17.06 7.39 17.21
N GLU A 170 -17.62 7.27 16.01
CA GLU A 170 -19.06 7.15 15.80
C GLU A 170 -19.64 5.86 16.42
N HIS A 171 -18.90 4.76 16.29
CA HIS A 171 -19.38 3.44 16.70
C HIS A 171 -18.76 2.91 18.00
N LYS A 172 -18.16 3.78 18.81
CA LYS A 172 -17.46 3.40 20.06
C LYS A 172 -18.33 2.69 21.10
N ALA A 173 -19.63 2.93 21.09
CA ALA A 173 -20.59 2.36 22.04
C ALA A 173 -21.49 1.27 21.42
N VAL A 174 -21.31 0.90 20.16
CA VAL A 174 -22.12 -0.13 19.48
C VAL A 174 -21.63 -1.53 19.89
N PRO A 175 -22.38 -2.30 20.72
CA PRO A 175 -21.98 -3.62 21.15
C PRO A 175 -21.94 -4.59 19.97
N CYS A 176 -20.93 -5.44 19.89
CA CYS A 176 -20.85 -6.54 18.94
C CYS A 176 -20.11 -7.73 19.54
N LEU A 177 -20.30 -8.92 18.95
CA LEU A 177 -19.60 -10.11 19.38
C LEU A 177 -18.08 -9.98 19.14
N ALA A 178 -17.29 -10.27 20.17
CA ALA A 178 -15.87 -10.51 20.01
C ALA A 178 -15.59 -12.00 19.87
N TYR A 179 -14.60 -12.33 19.06
CA TYR A 179 -14.26 -13.71 18.74
C TYR A 179 -12.84 -14.01 19.18
N THR A 180 -12.65 -15.13 19.89
CA THR A 180 -11.35 -15.77 20.07
C THR A 180 -11.45 -17.17 19.46
N HIS A 181 -10.42 -17.61 18.73
CA HIS A 181 -10.46 -18.89 17.98
C HIS A 181 -11.65 -18.98 17.02
N LEU A 182 -12.12 -17.85 16.51
CA LEU A 182 -13.34 -17.69 15.70
C LEU A 182 -14.62 -18.21 16.40
N GLN A 183 -14.62 -18.31 17.73
CA GLN A 183 -15.79 -18.61 18.55
C GLN A 183 -16.22 -17.34 19.30
N PRO A 184 -17.54 -17.08 19.46
CA PRO A 184 -18.03 -16.01 20.32
C PRO A 184 -17.46 -16.17 21.72
N ALA A 185 -16.84 -15.10 22.24
CA ALA A 185 -16.21 -15.10 23.56
C ALA A 185 -16.94 -14.15 24.52
N GLN A 186 -16.80 -12.84 24.28
CA GLN A 186 -17.44 -11.78 25.04
C GLN A 186 -17.92 -10.67 24.09
N LEU A 187 -18.53 -9.61 24.61
CA LEU A 187 -18.83 -8.43 23.79
C LEU A 187 -17.64 -7.49 23.73
N THR A 188 -17.54 -6.81 22.62
CA THR A 188 -16.71 -5.65 22.37
C THR A 188 -17.58 -4.57 21.72
N THR A 189 -16.98 -3.52 21.17
CA THR A 189 -17.69 -2.56 20.34
C THR A 189 -17.12 -2.50 18.93
N VAL A 190 -17.94 -2.11 17.98
CA VAL A 190 -17.52 -1.89 16.58
C VAL A 190 -16.38 -0.87 16.52
N GLY A 191 -16.49 0.23 17.28
CA GLY A 191 -15.44 1.25 17.34
C GLY A 191 -14.12 0.71 17.92
N LYS A 192 -14.16 -0.12 18.96
CA LYS A 192 -12.94 -0.72 19.50
C LYS A 192 -12.29 -1.68 18.51
N ARG A 193 -13.06 -2.45 17.75
CA ARG A 193 -12.51 -3.29 16.66
C ARG A 193 -11.80 -2.45 15.62
N ALA A 194 -12.38 -1.31 15.21
CA ALA A 194 -11.72 -0.38 14.29
C ALA A 194 -10.42 0.19 14.89
N CYS A 195 -10.35 0.47 16.18
CA CYS A 195 -9.12 0.92 16.85
C CYS A 195 -8.00 -0.12 16.77
N LEU A 196 -8.30 -1.42 16.78
CA LEU A 196 -7.27 -2.46 16.58
C LEU A 196 -6.65 -2.35 15.19
N TRP A 197 -7.43 -2.10 14.15
CA TRP A 197 -6.93 -1.87 12.79
C TRP A 197 -6.12 -0.57 12.69
N ILE A 198 -6.61 0.51 13.34
CA ILE A 198 -5.90 1.79 13.38
C ILE A 198 -4.55 1.63 14.07
N GLN A 199 -4.46 0.88 15.16
CA GLN A 199 -3.22 0.65 15.89
C GLN A 199 -2.14 0.02 15.02
N GLU A 200 -2.48 -1.01 14.23
CA GLU A 200 -1.57 -1.65 13.29
C GLU A 200 -1.10 -0.66 12.21
N LEU A 201 -2.03 0.10 11.61
CA LEU A 201 -1.69 1.11 10.62
C LEU A 201 -0.86 2.28 11.17
N LEU A 202 -1.03 2.65 12.45
CA LEU A 202 -0.17 3.64 13.12
C LEU A 202 1.27 3.13 13.30
N MET A 203 1.44 1.83 13.56
CA MET A 203 2.78 1.21 13.61
C MET A 203 3.43 1.24 12.23
N ASP A 204 2.67 0.94 11.17
CA ASP A 204 3.15 1.00 9.79
C ASP A 204 3.50 2.43 9.37
N LEU A 205 2.67 3.42 9.72
CA LEU A 205 2.94 4.83 9.44
C LEU A 205 4.27 5.27 10.06
N ARG A 206 4.50 4.96 11.35
CA ARG A 206 5.77 5.25 12.05
C ARG A 206 6.96 4.58 11.38
N ASN A 207 6.81 3.34 10.90
CA ASN A 207 7.87 2.63 10.19
C ASN A 207 8.18 3.27 8.83
N LEU A 208 7.15 3.69 8.09
CA LEU A 208 7.31 4.38 6.80
C LEU A 208 7.98 5.75 6.99
N GLU A 209 7.55 6.53 7.99
CA GLU A 209 8.18 7.81 8.36
C GLU A 209 9.65 7.63 8.71
N ARG A 210 9.97 6.63 9.57
CA ARG A 210 11.35 6.30 9.93
C ARG A 210 12.16 5.91 8.70
N ALA A 211 11.65 5.01 7.85
CA ALA A 211 12.36 4.58 6.64
C ALA A 211 12.62 5.76 5.69
N ARG A 212 11.64 6.66 5.51
CA ARG A 212 11.79 7.89 4.73
C ARG A 212 12.86 8.81 5.33
N ASP A 213 12.81 9.06 6.62
CA ASP A 213 13.71 10.02 7.29
C ASP A 213 15.13 9.51 7.45
N ASP A 214 15.31 8.18 7.44
CA ASP A 214 16.61 7.49 7.42
C ASP A 214 17.21 7.40 6.02
N LEU A 215 16.44 7.70 4.95
CA LEU A 215 16.97 7.70 3.60
C LEU A 215 18.11 8.72 3.47
N ARG A 216 19.23 8.25 2.92
CA ARG A 216 20.40 9.07 2.68
C ARG A 216 20.73 9.08 1.20
N PHE A 217 21.16 10.21 0.74
CA PHE A 217 21.73 10.32 -0.59
C PHE A 217 23.02 9.48 -0.69
N ARG A 218 23.23 8.80 -1.80
CA ARG A 218 24.48 8.02 -1.97
C ARG A 218 25.70 8.92 -1.89
N GLY A 219 25.59 10.13 -2.38
CA GLY A 219 26.70 11.06 -2.54
C GLY A 219 27.48 10.84 -3.85
N VAL A 220 28.41 11.73 -4.08
CA VAL A 220 29.32 11.72 -5.25
C VAL A 220 30.58 10.94 -4.91
N LYS A 221 30.51 9.59 -4.95
CA LYS A 221 31.54 8.69 -4.41
C LYS A 221 32.48 8.09 -5.47
N GLY A 222 32.15 8.21 -6.75
CA GLY A 222 32.98 7.62 -7.85
C GLY A 222 32.78 6.12 -8.01
N THR A 223 33.69 5.49 -8.73
CA THR A 223 33.57 4.11 -9.21
C THR A 223 33.64 3.07 -8.09
N THR A 224 34.44 3.28 -7.08
CA THR A 224 34.65 2.33 -5.96
C THR A 224 34.37 2.96 -4.59
N GLY A 225 33.79 4.16 -4.57
CA GLY A 225 33.48 4.86 -3.33
C GLY A 225 34.66 5.68 -2.76
N THR A 226 35.80 5.68 -3.40
CA THR A 226 37.03 6.35 -2.91
C THR A 226 37.05 7.86 -3.19
N GLN A 227 36.19 8.36 -4.05
CA GLN A 227 36.17 9.75 -4.53
C GLN A 227 37.44 10.19 -5.26
N ALA A 228 38.28 9.24 -5.67
CA ALA A 228 39.61 9.51 -6.29
C ALA A 228 39.53 10.44 -7.52
N SER A 229 38.48 10.26 -8.36
CA SER A 229 38.27 11.12 -9.55
C SER A 229 37.98 12.56 -9.16
N PHE A 230 37.14 12.77 -8.12
CA PHE A 230 36.81 14.12 -7.62
C PHE A 230 38.02 14.74 -6.93
N LEU A 231 38.77 13.95 -6.16
CA LEU A 231 40.01 14.43 -5.53
C LEU A 231 41.02 14.91 -6.59
N ALA A 232 41.14 14.18 -7.69
CA ALA A 232 42.00 14.58 -8.82
C ALA A 232 41.47 15.86 -9.50
N LEU A 233 40.16 15.98 -9.73
CA LEU A 233 39.54 17.21 -10.29
C LEU A 233 39.79 18.46 -9.44
N PHE A 234 39.92 18.31 -8.14
CA PHE A 234 40.22 19.40 -7.20
C PHE A 234 41.68 19.45 -6.78
N ASN A 235 42.59 18.85 -7.55
CA ASN A 235 44.05 18.88 -7.31
C ASN A 235 44.44 18.43 -5.90
N GLY A 236 43.77 17.42 -5.35
CA GLY A 236 44.05 16.85 -4.04
C GLY A 236 43.35 17.57 -2.87
N ASP A 237 42.46 18.54 -3.13
CA ASP A 237 41.72 19.28 -2.11
C ASP A 237 40.53 18.44 -1.59
N GLY A 238 40.73 17.75 -0.47
CA GLY A 238 39.71 16.89 0.17
C GLY A 238 38.53 17.70 0.72
N ASP A 239 38.73 18.90 1.20
CA ASP A 239 37.65 19.75 1.75
C ASP A 239 36.66 20.15 0.64
N LYS A 240 37.16 20.39 -0.58
CA LYS A 240 36.29 20.64 -1.74
C LYS A 240 35.49 19.39 -2.14
N VAL A 241 36.04 18.22 -2.03
CA VAL A 241 35.34 16.96 -2.30
C VAL A 241 34.21 16.75 -1.28
N ASP A 242 34.44 17.01 0.00
CA ASP A 242 33.43 16.97 1.06
C ASP A 242 32.34 18.01 0.85
N MET A 243 32.71 19.24 0.45
CA MET A 243 31.74 20.28 0.11
C MET A 243 30.91 19.92 -1.13
N LEU A 244 31.50 19.29 -2.13
CA LEU A 244 30.79 18.78 -3.31
C LEU A 244 29.69 17.81 -2.89
N ASP A 245 30.05 16.81 -2.06
CA ASP A 245 29.11 15.80 -1.56
C ASP A 245 27.91 16.43 -0.81
N LYS A 246 28.18 17.39 0.06
CA LYS A 246 27.16 18.14 0.80
C LYS A 246 26.25 18.95 -0.13
N ARG A 247 26.81 19.72 -1.06
CA ARG A 247 26.04 20.59 -1.97
C ARG A 247 25.13 19.78 -2.90
N VAL A 248 25.63 18.68 -3.48
CA VAL A 248 24.78 17.83 -4.33
C VAL A 248 23.70 17.17 -3.51
N THR A 249 23.98 16.77 -2.27
CA THR A 249 23.01 16.22 -1.33
C THR A 249 21.88 17.21 -1.03
N GLU A 250 22.20 18.47 -0.76
CA GLU A 250 21.24 19.55 -0.51
C GLU A 250 20.38 19.85 -1.76
N LEU A 251 21.02 19.97 -2.94
CA LEU A 251 20.32 20.19 -4.21
C LEU A 251 19.37 19.02 -4.56
N ALA A 252 19.73 17.80 -4.18
CA ALA A 252 18.89 16.63 -4.33
C ALA A 252 17.77 16.55 -3.29
N GLY A 253 17.70 17.49 -2.34
CA GLY A 253 16.65 17.57 -1.31
C GLY A 253 16.83 16.58 -0.14
N PHE A 254 18.01 15.97 0.02
CA PHE A 254 18.30 15.10 1.14
C PHE A 254 18.94 15.84 2.31
N LYS A 255 18.62 15.43 3.52
CA LYS A 255 19.22 15.96 4.75
C LYS A 255 20.64 15.41 5.00
N LYS A 256 20.92 14.18 4.51
CA LYS A 256 22.15 13.45 4.79
C LYS A 256 22.58 12.63 3.57
N HIS A 257 23.87 12.38 3.46
CA HIS A 257 24.44 11.37 2.55
C HIS A 257 25.14 10.26 3.33
N PHE A 258 25.45 9.17 2.63
CA PHE A 258 26.31 8.14 3.20
C PHE A 258 27.74 8.63 3.25
N THR A 259 28.38 8.55 4.41
CA THR A 259 29.80 8.87 4.57
C THR A 259 30.68 7.85 3.85
N ILE A 260 30.23 6.58 3.82
CA ILE A 260 30.95 5.48 3.19
C ILE A 260 30.03 4.69 2.26
N CYS A 261 30.49 4.41 1.05
CA CYS A 261 29.83 3.57 0.05
C CYS A 261 30.89 2.84 -0.78
N GLY A 262 30.50 1.75 -1.42
CA GLY A 262 31.21 1.24 -2.61
C GLY A 262 30.81 2.02 -3.87
N GLN A 263 30.72 1.34 -5.01
CA GLN A 263 30.15 1.92 -6.22
C GLN A 263 28.65 2.25 -6.05
N THR A 264 27.97 1.53 -5.18
CA THR A 264 26.55 1.74 -4.84
C THR A 264 26.39 1.95 -3.35
N TYR A 265 25.21 2.44 -2.92
CA TYR A 265 24.80 2.34 -1.51
C TYR A 265 24.51 0.89 -1.13
N SER A 266 24.56 0.58 0.16
CA SER A 266 24.22 -0.75 0.66
C SER A 266 22.77 -1.14 0.28
N ARG A 267 22.59 -2.32 -0.30
CA ARG A 267 21.27 -2.85 -0.66
C ARG A 267 20.36 -3.13 0.55
N LYS A 268 20.90 -2.97 1.75
CA LYS A 268 20.09 -2.92 2.99
C LYS A 268 19.02 -1.81 2.96
N VAL A 269 19.28 -0.70 2.25
CA VAL A 269 18.28 0.37 2.07
C VAL A 269 17.04 -0.15 1.34
N ASP A 270 17.23 -0.95 0.30
CA ASP A 270 16.11 -1.55 -0.44
C ASP A 270 15.29 -2.50 0.46
N ILE A 271 15.98 -3.27 1.33
CA ILE A 271 15.32 -4.11 2.34
C ILE A 271 14.49 -3.25 3.29
N ASP A 272 15.06 -2.18 3.85
CA ASP A 272 14.36 -1.32 4.80
C ASP A 272 13.09 -0.71 4.18
N CYS A 273 13.16 -0.24 2.93
CA CYS A 273 12.02 0.28 2.21
C CYS A 273 10.94 -0.80 1.97
N LEU A 274 11.32 -1.94 1.40
CA LEU A 274 10.35 -2.98 1.06
C LEU A 274 9.81 -3.71 2.29
N ASN A 275 10.58 -3.80 3.37
CA ASN A 275 10.11 -4.37 4.63
C ASN A 275 8.96 -3.56 5.24
N THR A 276 9.03 -2.22 5.17
CA THR A 276 7.92 -1.37 5.65
C THR A 276 6.67 -1.55 4.80
N LEU A 277 6.81 -1.70 3.48
CA LEU A 277 5.69 -1.98 2.58
C LEU A 277 5.12 -3.38 2.81
N ALA A 278 5.95 -4.38 3.05
CA ALA A 278 5.51 -5.74 3.35
C ALA A 278 4.76 -5.81 4.70
N SER A 279 5.24 -5.08 5.73
CA SER A 279 4.56 -4.93 7.02
C SER A 279 3.16 -4.32 6.84
N LEU A 280 3.07 -3.21 6.10
CA LEU A 280 1.79 -2.59 5.73
C LEU A 280 0.86 -3.59 5.02
N GLY A 281 1.40 -4.38 4.09
CA GLY A 281 0.65 -5.44 3.43
C GLY A 281 0.06 -6.46 4.42
N ALA A 282 0.79 -6.83 5.48
CA ALA A 282 0.29 -7.73 6.50
C ALA A 282 -0.88 -7.14 7.30
N SER A 283 -0.77 -5.88 7.73
CA SER A 283 -1.83 -5.15 8.45
C SER A 283 -3.10 -5.02 7.59
N VAL A 284 -2.96 -4.63 6.32
CA VAL A 284 -4.10 -4.50 5.40
C VAL A 284 -4.73 -5.87 5.11
N HIS A 285 -3.92 -6.92 4.91
CA HIS A 285 -4.45 -8.28 4.71
C HIS A 285 -5.30 -8.73 5.89
N LYS A 286 -4.80 -8.51 7.12
CA LYS A 286 -5.52 -8.86 8.36
C LYS A 286 -6.84 -8.10 8.47
N MET A 287 -6.82 -6.79 8.32
CA MET A 287 -8.02 -5.95 8.37
C MET A 287 -9.06 -6.36 7.32
N CYS A 288 -8.65 -6.56 6.07
CA CYS A 288 -9.55 -6.97 4.99
C CYS A 288 -10.08 -8.40 5.20
N THR A 289 -9.32 -9.28 5.87
CA THR A 289 -9.82 -10.60 6.29
C THR A 289 -10.93 -10.46 7.33
N ASP A 290 -10.76 -9.59 8.33
CA ASP A 290 -11.80 -9.30 9.32
C ASP A 290 -13.07 -8.76 8.64
N ILE A 291 -12.95 -7.80 7.70
CA ILE A 291 -14.08 -7.24 6.94
C ILE A 291 -14.80 -8.34 6.15
N ARG A 292 -14.09 -9.26 5.50
CA ARG A 292 -14.68 -10.39 4.75
C ARG A 292 -15.46 -11.33 5.67
N LEU A 293 -14.94 -11.61 6.87
CA LEU A 293 -15.63 -12.41 7.88
C LEU A 293 -16.88 -11.68 8.40
N LEU A 294 -16.77 -10.37 8.65
CA LEU A 294 -17.92 -9.55 9.11
C LEU A 294 -18.99 -9.42 8.02
N ALA A 295 -18.61 -9.38 6.75
CA ALA A 295 -19.54 -9.42 5.62
C ALA A 295 -20.24 -10.78 5.52
N ASN A 296 -19.54 -11.90 5.76
CA ASN A 296 -20.18 -13.21 5.87
C ASN A 296 -21.19 -13.27 7.01
N PHE A 297 -20.89 -12.63 8.13
CA PHE A 297 -21.82 -12.49 9.27
C PHE A 297 -22.94 -11.51 9.01
N LYS A 298 -22.90 -10.75 7.91
CA LYS A 298 -23.81 -9.67 7.52
C LYS A 298 -23.84 -8.52 8.55
N GLU A 299 -22.76 -8.33 9.28
CA GLU A 299 -22.62 -7.30 10.31
C GLU A 299 -22.07 -6.00 9.75
N ILE A 300 -21.04 -6.10 8.90
CA ILE A 300 -20.37 -4.96 8.25
C ILE A 300 -20.08 -5.34 6.80
N GLU A 301 -20.30 -4.42 5.88
CA GLU A 301 -19.97 -4.57 4.46
C GLU A 301 -19.13 -3.40 3.97
N GLU A 302 -18.29 -3.65 2.95
CA GLU A 302 -17.61 -2.60 2.19
C GLU A 302 -18.62 -1.82 1.33
N PRO A 303 -18.29 -0.59 0.85
CA PRO A 303 -19.19 0.19 0.02
C PRO A 303 -19.52 -0.58 -1.27
N PHE A 304 -20.80 -0.47 -1.66
CA PHE A 304 -21.34 -1.09 -2.87
C PHE A 304 -22.03 -0.02 -3.71
N GLU A 305 -21.55 0.21 -4.93
CA GLU A 305 -22.07 1.26 -5.79
C GLU A 305 -23.39 0.83 -6.46
N LYS A 306 -24.23 1.81 -6.81
CA LYS A 306 -25.57 1.59 -7.32
C LYS A 306 -25.60 0.69 -8.56
N ASP A 307 -24.63 0.87 -9.45
CA ASP A 307 -24.54 0.15 -10.71
C ASP A 307 -23.52 -1.01 -10.69
N GLN A 308 -22.97 -1.30 -9.51
CA GLN A 308 -22.00 -2.38 -9.33
C GLN A 308 -22.65 -3.75 -9.40
N VAL A 309 -22.07 -4.66 -10.19
CA VAL A 309 -22.50 -6.07 -10.26
C VAL A 309 -21.66 -6.91 -9.30
N GLY A 310 -22.27 -7.38 -8.21
CA GLY A 310 -21.59 -8.20 -7.20
C GLY A 310 -21.39 -9.66 -7.63
N SER A 311 -22.24 -10.18 -8.52
CA SER A 311 -22.18 -11.56 -9.02
C SER A 311 -22.94 -11.66 -10.35
N SER A 312 -22.33 -12.31 -11.34
CA SER A 312 -22.95 -12.58 -12.63
C SER A 312 -24.11 -13.60 -12.56
N ALA A 313 -24.09 -14.48 -11.56
CA ALA A 313 -25.10 -15.54 -11.41
C ALA A 313 -26.18 -15.23 -10.38
N MET A 314 -25.88 -14.42 -9.37
CA MET A 314 -26.80 -14.10 -8.26
C MET A 314 -26.85 -12.58 -8.04
N PRO A 315 -27.83 -11.87 -8.65
CA PRO A 315 -27.85 -10.39 -8.65
C PRO A 315 -27.92 -9.74 -7.26
N TYR A 316 -28.47 -10.44 -6.25
CA TYR A 316 -28.54 -9.92 -4.87
C TYR A 316 -27.24 -10.06 -4.09
N LYS A 317 -26.27 -10.87 -4.58
CA LYS A 317 -25.06 -11.21 -3.85
C LYS A 317 -24.05 -10.08 -3.89
N ARG A 318 -23.70 -9.55 -2.72
CA ARG A 318 -22.67 -8.52 -2.54
C ARG A 318 -21.37 -9.17 -2.06
N ASN A 319 -20.46 -9.41 -2.99
CA ASN A 319 -19.15 -9.94 -2.65
C ASN A 319 -18.22 -8.83 -2.17
N PRO A 320 -17.41 -9.05 -1.12
CA PRO A 320 -16.42 -8.07 -0.65
C PRO A 320 -15.19 -8.03 -1.57
N MET A 321 -15.38 -7.65 -2.84
CA MET A 321 -14.38 -7.75 -3.91
C MET A 321 -13.18 -6.83 -3.68
N ARG A 322 -13.39 -5.67 -3.06
CA ARG A 322 -12.31 -4.73 -2.75
C ARG A 322 -11.41 -5.28 -1.66
N SER A 323 -12.00 -5.82 -0.60
CA SER A 323 -11.27 -6.51 0.47
C SER A 323 -10.56 -7.77 -0.02
N GLU A 324 -11.15 -8.53 -0.95
CA GLU A 324 -10.50 -9.68 -1.59
C GLU A 324 -9.30 -9.25 -2.43
N ARG A 325 -9.42 -8.15 -3.19
CA ARG A 325 -8.32 -7.57 -3.96
C ARG A 325 -7.19 -7.10 -3.05
N CYS A 326 -7.51 -6.37 -1.97
CA CYS A 326 -6.51 -5.98 -0.97
C CYS A 326 -5.77 -7.20 -0.40
N CYS A 327 -6.49 -8.27 -0.02
CA CYS A 327 -5.86 -9.51 0.45
C CYS A 327 -4.94 -10.14 -0.59
N ALA A 328 -5.35 -10.18 -1.87
CA ALA A 328 -4.56 -10.76 -2.94
C ALA A 328 -3.27 -9.97 -3.21
N LEU A 329 -3.39 -8.64 -3.36
CA LEU A 329 -2.25 -7.76 -3.64
C LEU A 329 -1.33 -7.60 -2.43
N SER A 330 -1.85 -7.62 -1.21
CA SER A 330 -1.04 -7.64 0.01
C SER A 330 -0.17 -8.91 0.10
N ARG A 331 -0.67 -10.08 -0.31
CA ARG A 331 0.18 -11.29 -0.39
C ARG A 331 1.30 -11.12 -1.40
N HIS A 332 1.02 -10.54 -2.57
CA HIS A 332 2.05 -10.22 -3.56
C HIS A 332 3.10 -9.29 -2.96
N LEU A 333 2.68 -8.21 -2.32
CA LEU A 333 3.56 -7.24 -1.67
C LEU A 333 4.46 -7.88 -0.60
N MET A 334 3.89 -8.74 0.25
CA MET A 334 4.66 -9.49 1.25
C MET A 334 5.69 -10.45 0.64
N CYS A 335 5.42 -11.01 -0.54
CA CYS A 335 6.38 -11.88 -1.22
C CYS A 335 7.56 -11.10 -1.82
N LEU A 336 7.36 -9.85 -2.25
CA LEU A 336 8.39 -9.05 -2.90
C LEU A 336 9.59 -8.74 -2.01
N ILE A 337 9.46 -8.77 -0.67
CA ILE A 337 10.59 -8.54 0.25
C ILE A 337 11.69 -9.60 0.13
N GLN A 338 11.40 -10.78 -0.38
CA GLN A 338 12.40 -11.83 -0.55
C GLN A 338 13.48 -11.44 -1.56
N ASP A 339 13.10 -10.71 -2.61
CA ASP A 339 14.02 -10.28 -3.66
C ASP A 339 15.14 -9.38 -3.12
N PRO A 340 14.89 -8.23 -2.45
CA PRO A 340 15.96 -7.40 -1.90
C PRO A 340 16.74 -8.08 -0.76
N LEU A 341 16.15 -9.02 -0.01
CA LEU A 341 16.89 -9.81 0.98
C LEU A 341 17.96 -10.67 0.31
N MET A 342 17.60 -11.38 -0.74
CA MET A 342 18.54 -12.20 -1.51
C MET A 342 19.57 -11.32 -2.22
N THR A 343 19.13 -10.24 -2.84
CA THR A 343 20.01 -9.30 -3.55
C THR A 343 21.07 -8.70 -2.64
N ALA A 344 20.69 -8.25 -1.43
CA ALA A 344 21.65 -7.67 -0.50
C ALA A 344 22.65 -8.71 0.03
N SER A 345 22.23 -9.97 0.19
CA SER A 345 23.11 -11.05 0.69
C SER A 345 24.15 -11.52 -0.32
N THR A 346 23.93 -11.27 -1.61
CA THR A 346 24.79 -11.71 -2.71
C THR A 346 25.64 -10.60 -3.32
N GLN A 347 25.64 -9.40 -2.73
CA GLN A 347 26.53 -8.32 -3.18
C GLN A 347 28.00 -8.65 -2.86
N TRP A 348 28.88 -8.42 -3.83
CA TRP A 348 30.32 -8.69 -3.71
C TRP A 348 31.10 -7.40 -3.63
N MET A 349 31.96 -7.28 -2.62
CA MET A 349 32.88 -6.19 -2.45
C MET A 349 32.25 -4.82 -2.74
N GLU A 350 32.80 -4.00 -3.64
CA GLU A 350 32.28 -2.66 -3.94
C GLU A 350 31.13 -2.66 -4.95
N ARG A 351 30.96 -3.74 -5.74
CA ARG A 351 29.90 -3.89 -6.74
C ARG A 351 29.81 -5.29 -7.32
N THR A 352 28.59 -5.81 -7.44
CA THR A 352 28.20 -6.78 -8.48
C THR A 352 27.02 -6.20 -9.28
N LEU A 353 26.81 -6.65 -10.51
CA LEU A 353 25.77 -6.12 -11.40
C LEU A 353 24.48 -6.94 -11.39
N ASP A 354 24.44 -8.08 -10.71
CA ASP A 354 23.29 -8.97 -10.65
C ASP A 354 22.05 -8.34 -9.99
N ASP A 355 22.25 -7.32 -9.17
CA ASP A 355 21.20 -6.52 -8.56
C ASP A 355 20.43 -5.63 -9.56
N SER A 356 21.01 -5.33 -10.71
CA SER A 356 20.51 -4.27 -11.59
C SER A 356 19.19 -4.62 -12.26
N ALA A 357 18.97 -5.86 -12.67
CA ALA A 357 17.78 -6.28 -13.37
C ALA A 357 16.59 -6.47 -12.40
N ASN A 358 16.79 -7.25 -11.33
CA ASN A 358 15.71 -7.57 -10.39
C ASN A 358 15.21 -6.34 -9.63
N ARG A 359 16.09 -5.42 -9.23
CA ARG A 359 15.70 -4.17 -8.56
C ARG A 359 14.79 -3.28 -9.43
N ARG A 360 14.98 -3.27 -10.74
CA ARG A 360 14.11 -2.53 -11.68
C ARG A 360 12.69 -3.08 -11.70
N VAL A 361 12.51 -4.34 -11.36
CA VAL A 361 11.22 -5.02 -11.27
C VAL A 361 10.64 -4.88 -9.87
N CYS A 362 11.32 -5.45 -8.86
CA CYS A 362 10.75 -5.60 -7.52
C CYS A 362 10.47 -4.27 -6.82
N LEU A 363 11.34 -3.25 -6.99
CA LEU A 363 11.11 -1.94 -6.36
C LEU A 363 9.87 -1.26 -6.95
N ALA A 364 9.78 -1.18 -8.28
CA ALA A 364 8.63 -0.57 -8.94
C ALA A 364 7.33 -1.31 -8.60
N GLU A 365 7.32 -2.63 -8.70
CA GLU A 365 6.13 -3.45 -8.39
C GLU A 365 5.71 -3.34 -6.94
N ALA A 366 6.65 -3.23 -5.98
CA ALA A 366 6.31 -3.06 -4.57
C ALA A 366 5.57 -1.75 -4.31
N PHE A 367 6.05 -0.63 -4.86
CA PHE A 367 5.39 0.67 -4.69
C PHE A 367 4.06 0.76 -5.44
N LEU A 368 3.98 0.26 -6.67
CA LEU A 368 2.73 0.17 -7.43
C LEU A 368 1.69 -0.69 -6.71
N THR A 369 2.11 -1.81 -6.14
CA THR A 369 1.23 -2.69 -5.36
C THR A 369 0.77 -2.04 -4.07
N ALA A 370 1.66 -1.35 -3.35
CA ALA A 370 1.31 -0.63 -2.13
C ALA A 370 0.32 0.51 -2.42
N ASP A 371 0.50 1.24 -3.51
CA ASP A 371 -0.39 2.32 -3.95
C ASP A 371 -1.83 1.84 -4.17
N ILE A 372 -2.01 0.76 -4.93
CA ILE A 372 -3.37 0.21 -5.18
C ILE A 372 -3.97 -0.42 -3.92
N VAL A 373 -3.18 -1.06 -3.07
CA VAL A 373 -3.65 -1.60 -1.79
C VAL A 373 -4.18 -0.47 -0.91
N LEU A 374 -3.43 0.64 -0.79
CA LEU A 374 -3.83 1.79 0.01
C LEU A 374 -5.01 2.55 -0.58
N SER A 375 -5.04 2.76 -1.89
CA SER A 375 -6.15 3.42 -2.57
C SER A 375 -7.45 2.62 -2.43
N THR A 376 -7.37 1.29 -2.58
CA THR A 376 -8.53 0.41 -2.37
C THR A 376 -8.95 0.39 -0.91
N LEU A 377 -8.02 0.35 0.04
CA LEU A 377 -8.31 0.41 1.47
C LEU A 377 -8.97 1.73 1.85
N GLN A 378 -8.49 2.86 1.32
CA GLN A 378 -9.11 4.17 1.55
C GLN A 378 -10.57 4.16 1.08
N ASN A 379 -10.85 3.66 -0.11
CA ASN A 379 -12.21 3.55 -0.64
C ASN A 379 -13.10 2.65 0.24
N ILE A 380 -12.58 1.51 0.74
CA ILE A 380 -13.30 0.66 1.68
C ILE A 380 -13.65 1.43 2.96
N THR A 381 -12.69 2.14 3.55
CA THR A 381 -12.86 2.84 4.83
C THR A 381 -13.74 4.10 4.72
N GLU A 382 -13.89 4.67 3.54
CA GLU A 382 -14.78 5.79 3.26
C GLU A 382 -16.25 5.42 3.31
N GLY A 383 -16.59 4.14 3.09
CA GLY A 383 -17.98 3.72 2.92
C GLY A 383 -18.36 2.42 3.65
N LEU A 384 -17.69 2.07 4.75
CA LEU A 384 -18.10 0.91 5.56
C LEU A 384 -19.53 1.03 6.04
N VAL A 385 -20.35 0.02 5.78
CA VAL A 385 -21.76 -0.05 6.15
C VAL A 385 -21.95 -0.99 7.32
N ILE A 386 -22.67 -0.53 8.36
CA ILE A 386 -22.96 -1.31 9.57
C ILE A 386 -24.45 -1.67 9.59
N TYR A 387 -24.75 -2.94 9.84
CA TYR A 387 -26.11 -3.45 10.00
C TYR A 387 -26.43 -3.67 11.48
N HIS A 388 -26.78 -2.59 12.19
CA HIS A 388 -27.03 -2.59 13.63
C HIS A 388 -28.02 -3.68 14.07
N LYS A 389 -29.10 -3.90 13.31
CA LYS A 389 -30.13 -4.91 13.66
C LYS A 389 -29.64 -6.35 13.49
N VAL A 390 -28.70 -6.59 12.58
CA VAL A 390 -28.06 -7.90 12.44
C VAL A 390 -27.11 -8.15 13.61
N ILE A 391 -26.28 -7.15 13.95
CA ILE A 391 -25.39 -7.22 15.11
C ILE A 391 -26.18 -7.46 16.40
N GLU A 392 -27.22 -6.67 16.65
CA GLU A 392 -28.09 -6.82 17.81
C GLU A 392 -28.67 -8.23 17.91
N ARG A 393 -29.25 -8.74 16.81
CA ARG A 393 -29.81 -10.11 16.79
C ARG A 393 -28.73 -11.16 17.11
N ARG A 394 -27.54 -11.08 16.54
CA ARG A 394 -26.45 -12.02 16.81
C ARG A 394 -25.95 -11.94 18.24
N VAL A 395 -25.85 -10.73 18.79
CA VAL A 395 -25.50 -10.53 20.20
C VAL A 395 -26.54 -11.21 21.09
N LEU A 396 -27.83 -11.00 20.86
CA LEU A 396 -28.92 -11.57 21.68
C LEU A 396 -28.97 -13.11 21.61
N GLN A 397 -28.52 -13.73 20.52
CA GLN A 397 -28.42 -15.19 20.39
C GLN A 397 -27.33 -15.79 21.30
N GLU A 398 -26.20 -15.08 21.49
CA GLU A 398 -25.05 -15.60 22.24
C GLU A 398 -25.00 -15.05 23.69
N LEU A 399 -25.63 -13.90 23.93
CA LEU A 399 -25.58 -13.20 25.21
C LEU A 399 -25.99 -14.06 26.39
N PRO A 400 -27.03 -14.94 26.34
CA PRO A 400 -27.41 -15.78 27.45
C PRO A 400 -26.24 -16.65 27.99
N PHE A 401 -25.40 -17.18 27.09
CA PHE A 401 -24.22 -17.95 27.51
C PHE A 401 -23.12 -17.05 28.13
N MET A 402 -22.92 -15.84 27.60
CA MET A 402 -21.96 -14.87 28.13
C MET A 402 -22.37 -14.35 29.49
N ALA A 403 -23.68 -14.21 29.72
CA ALA A 403 -24.26 -13.68 30.97
C ALA A 403 -24.16 -14.63 32.17
N THR A 404 -23.77 -15.90 31.96
CA THR A 404 -23.69 -16.89 33.04
C THR A 404 -22.81 -16.44 34.20
N GLU A 405 -21.71 -15.74 33.95
CA GLU A 405 -20.85 -15.19 35.00
C GLU A 405 -21.58 -14.10 35.80
N ASN A 406 -22.29 -13.20 35.14
CA ASN A 406 -23.07 -12.14 35.79
C ASN A 406 -24.18 -12.71 36.65
N VAL A 407 -24.86 -13.77 36.19
CA VAL A 407 -25.86 -14.50 36.93
C VAL A 407 -25.27 -15.14 38.21
N ILE A 408 -24.10 -15.79 38.10
CA ILE A 408 -23.40 -16.33 39.25
C ILE A 408 -23.08 -15.24 40.26
N MET A 409 -22.53 -14.11 39.79
CA MET A 409 -22.17 -12.99 40.67
C MET A 409 -23.38 -12.35 41.35
N ALA A 410 -24.50 -12.23 40.65
CA ALA A 410 -25.75 -11.74 41.23
C ALA A 410 -26.28 -12.69 42.32
N MET A 411 -26.27 -14.00 42.03
CA MET A 411 -26.66 -15.01 43.05
C MET A 411 -25.77 -14.99 44.28
N VAL A 412 -24.45 -14.84 44.11
CA VAL A 412 -23.51 -14.74 45.27
C VAL A 412 -23.83 -13.46 46.06
N LYS A 413 -24.12 -12.33 45.44
CA LYS A 413 -24.55 -11.10 46.14
C LYS A 413 -25.84 -11.29 46.89
N ALA A 414 -26.77 -12.09 46.38
CA ALA A 414 -28.03 -12.46 47.01
C ALA A 414 -27.86 -13.53 48.14
N GLY A 415 -26.62 -13.91 48.47
CA GLY A 415 -26.30 -14.87 49.53
C GLY A 415 -26.23 -16.35 49.06
N GLY A 416 -26.25 -16.60 47.74
CA GLY A 416 -26.13 -17.94 47.19
C GLY A 416 -24.70 -18.50 47.24
N ASN A 417 -24.57 -19.83 47.21
CA ASN A 417 -23.29 -20.52 47.14
C ASN A 417 -22.75 -20.50 45.70
N ARG A 418 -21.55 -19.95 45.48
CA ARG A 418 -20.93 -19.81 44.16
C ARG A 418 -20.78 -21.18 43.44
N GLN A 419 -20.39 -22.23 44.13
CA GLN A 419 -20.16 -23.54 43.49
C GLN A 419 -21.46 -24.23 43.09
N GLU A 420 -22.48 -24.14 43.94
CA GLU A 420 -23.82 -24.63 43.61
C GLU A 420 -24.43 -23.85 42.43
N CYS A 421 -24.33 -22.53 42.45
CA CYS A 421 -24.80 -21.69 41.37
C CYS A 421 -24.11 -22.03 40.05
N HIS A 422 -22.78 -22.22 40.09
CA HIS A 422 -22.00 -22.62 38.89
C HIS A 422 -22.50 -23.96 38.34
N GLU A 423 -22.74 -24.96 39.22
CA GLU A 423 -23.22 -26.28 38.76
C GLU A 423 -24.63 -26.20 38.18
N GLN A 424 -25.54 -25.46 38.82
CA GLN A 424 -26.89 -25.22 38.28
C GLN A 424 -26.86 -24.57 36.90
N ILE A 425 -26.06 -23.52 36.73
CA ILE A 425 -25.92 -22.83 35.43
C ILE A 425 -25.25 -23.76 34.39
N ARG A 426 -24.25 -24.55 34.78
CA ARG A 426 -23.56 -25.49 33.90
C ARG A 426 -24.58 -26.49 33.28
N VAL A 427 -25.46 -27.07 34.12
CA VAL A 427 -26.46 -28.02 33.65
C VAL A 427 -27.44 -27.32 32.69
N LEU A 428 -28.03 -26.16 33.09
CA LEU A 428 -28.97 -25.43 32.24
C LEU A 428 -28.34 -24.96 30.93
N SER A 429 -27.02 -24.56 30.96
CA SER A 429 -26.30 -24.14 29.76
C SER A 429 -26.05 -25.31 28.81
N GLN A 430 -25.78 -26.51 29.31
CA GLN A 430 -25.64 -27.71 28.47
C GLN A 430 -26.95 -28.09 27.80
N GLU A 431 -28.06 -28.03 28.54
CA GLU A 431 -29.39 -28.29 27.97
C GLU A 431 -29.76 -27.24 26.91
N ALA A 432 -29.53 -25.95 27.16
CA ALA A 432 -29.78 -24.89 26.17
C ALA A 432 -28.86 -25.04 24.94
N ALA A 433 -27.59 -25.43 25.14
CA ALA A 433 -26.67 -25.70 24.04
C ALA A 433 -27.12 -26.90 23.18
N LEU A 434 -27.76 -27.90 23.77
CA LEU A 434 -28.38 -29.02 23.05
C LEU A 434 -29.52 -28.53 22.14
N GLU A 435 -30.40 -27.67 22.66
CA GLU A 435 -31.50 -27.07 21.87
C GLU A 435 -30.94 -26.31 20.65
N VAL A 436 -29.92 -25.49 20.86
CA VAL A 436 -29.29 -24.73 19.78
C VAL A 436 -28.58 -25.64 18.76
N LYS A 437 -27.75 -26.57 19.23
CA LYS A 437 -26.83 -27.34 18.33
C LYS A 437 -27.49 -28.56 17.69
N GLN A 438 -28.36 -29.28 18.42
CA GLN A 438 -28.99 -30.48 17.89
C GLN A 438 -30.36 -30.20 17.26
N HIS A 439 -31.12 -29.27 17.83
CA HIS A 439 -32.47 -29.01 17.38
C HIS A 439 -32.61 -27.73 16.54
N GLY A 440 -31.56 -26.91 16.43
CA GLY A 440 -31.57 -25.66 15.65
C GLY A 440 -32.54 -24.60 16.20
N ARG A 441 -32.86 -24.69 17.49
CA ARG A 441 -33.79 -23.75 18.17
C ARG A 441 -33.01 -22.57 18.71
N ASP A 442 -33.75 -21.52 19.12
CA ASP A 442 -33.19 -20.37 19.81
C ASP A 442 -32.64 -20.77 21.19
N ASN A 443 -31.69 -19.96 21.69
CA ASN A 443 -31.09 -20.15 23.01
C ASN A 443 -32.13 -19.81 24.10
N ASP A 444 -32.58 -20.81 24.84
CA ASP A 444 -33.59 -20.75 25.87
C ASP A 444 -33.03 -20.70 27.32
N LEU A 445 -31.73 -20.47 27.47
CA LEU A 445 -31.05 -20.50 28.78
C LEU A 445 -31.71 -19.52 29.78
N VAL A 446 -32.06 -18.32 29.34
CA VAL A 446 -32.69 -17.32 30.21
C VAL A 446 -34.07 -17.80 30.73
N ASP A 447 -34.85 -18.41 29.86
CA ASP A 447 -36.15 -18.98 30.24
C ASP A 447 -36.02 -20.15 31.21
N ARG A 448 -34.95 -20.98 31.03
CA ARG A 448 -34.60 -22.05 31.95
C ARG A 448 -34.22 -21.51 33.34
N ILE A 449 -33.38 -20.46 33.38
CA ILE A 449 -33.01 -19.79 34.62
C ILE A 449 -34.28 -19.20 35.31
N LYS A 450 -35.17 -18.50 34.58
CA LYS A 450 -36.43 -17.96 35.09
C LYS A 450 -37.38 -19.03 35.66
N LYS A 451 -37.36 -20.25 35.15
CA LYS A 451 -38.18 -21.38 35.60
C LYS A 451 -37.56 -22.14 36.78
N ASN A 452 -36.26 -22.01 37.00
CA ASN A 452 -35.55 -22.76 38.04
C ASN A 452 -35.66 -22.02 39.39
N GLN A 453 -36.23 -22.70 40.39
CA GLN A 453 -36.45 -22.13 41.72
C GLN A 453 -35.18 -21.67 42.44
N TYR A 454 -34.04 -22.25 42.13
CA TYR A 454 -32.75 -21.87 42.71
C TYR A 454 -32.43 -20.40 42.44
N PHE A 455 -32.82 -19.87 41.28
CA PHE A 455 -32.52 -18.50 40.86
C PHE A 455 -33.61 -17.48 41.23
N THR A 456 -34.64 -17.86 41.99
CA THR A 456 -35.73 -16.95 42.46
C THR A 456 -35.19 -15.63 43.03
N PRO A 457 -34.10 -15.60 43.84
CA PRO A 457 -33.60 -14.35 44.42
C PRO A 457 -33.20 -13.28 43.41
N ILE A 458 -32.88 -13.66 42.17
CA ILE A 458 -32.39 -12.72 41.15
C ILE A 458 -33.36 -12.58 39.94
N HIS A 459 -34.52 -13.22 39.95
CA HIS A 459 -35.46 -13.15 38.81
C HIS A 459 -35.85 -11.73 38.43
N ALA A 460 -35.99 -10.82 39.39
CA ALA A 460 -36.32 -9.41 39.14
C ALA A 460 -35.20 -8.63 38.46
N GLU A 461 -33.95 -9.09 38.59
CA GLU A 461 -32.76 -8.42 38.05
C GLU A 461 -32.29 -9.01 36.72
N LEU A 462 -32.76 -10.20 36.32
CA LEU A 462 -32.26 -10.93 35.17
C LEU A 462 -32.27 -10.11 33.87
N ASP A 463 -33.36 -9.36 33.61
CA ASP A 463 -33.45 -8.55 32.39
C ASP A 463 -32.42 -7.41 32.35
N SER A 464 -32.09 -6.84 33.52
CA SER A 464 -31.04 -5.82 33.63
C SER A 464 -29.64 -6.39 33.49
N LEU A 465 -29.44 -7.64 33.97
CA LEU A 465 -28.18 -8.36 33.83
C LEU A 465 -27.87 -8.75 32.39
N LEU A 466 -28.91 -8.79 31.52
CA LEU A 466 -28.80 -9.23 30.12
C LEU A 466 -28.74 -8.06 29.12
N HIS A 467 -28.55 -6.83 29.60
CA HIS A 467 -28.44 -5.71 28.68
C HIS A 467 -27.06 -5.67 28.02
N PRO A 468 -26.96 -5.66 26.67
CA PRO A 468 -25.65 -5.75 25.97
C PRO A 468 -24.63 -4.70 26.42
N SER A 469 -25.08 -3.48 26.78
CA SER A 469 -24.15 -2.41 27.20
C SER A 469 -23.40 -2.71 28.52
N SER A 470 -23.91 -3.64 29.35
CA SER A 470 -23.23 -4.03 30.58
C SER A 470 -22.01 -4.95 30.35
N PHE A 471 -21.85 -5.49 29.12
CA PHE A 471 -20.80 -6.43 28.74
C PHE A 471 -19.66 -5.83 27.93
N ILE A 472 -19.76 -4.56 27.51
CA ILE A 472 -18.73 -3.90 26.71
C ILE A 472 -17.60 -3.28 27.56
N GLY A 473 -17.74 -3.32 28.88
CA GLY A 473 -16.73 -2.80 29.83
C GLY A 473 -16.34 -1.35 29.50
N ARG A 474 -15.05 -1.10 29.44
CA ARG A 474 -14.47 0.21 29.15
C ARG A 474 -14.25 0.50 27.66
N CYS A 475 -14.85 -0.27 26.73
CA CYS A 475 -14.61 -0.08 25.30
C CYS A 475 -14.82 1.38 24.82
N PRO A 476 -15.93 2.10 25.19
CA PRO A 476 -16.11 3.48 24.76
C PRO A 476 -15.03 4.44 25.27
N ASP A 477 -14.57 4.25 26.53
CA ASP A 477 -13.49 5.07 27.11
C ASP A 477 -12.16 4.77 26.43
N GLN A 478 -11.85 3.50 26.21
CA GLN A 478 -10.63 3.06 25.53
C GLN A 478 -10.55 3.60 24.09
N VAL A 479 -11.67 3.60 23.36
CA VAL A 479 -11.73 4.20 22.01
C VAL A 479 -11.44 5.69 22.09
N THR A 480 -12.10 6.40 23.02
CA THR A 480 -11.92 7.85 23.16
C THR A 480 -10.48 8.19 23.52
N GLN A 481 -9.92 7.49 24.50
CA GLN A 481 -8.53 7.67 24.94
C GLN A 481 -7.55 7.40 23.81
N PHE A 482 -7.67 6.27 23.12
CA PHE A 482 -6.79 5.88 22.02
C PHE A 482 -6.80 6.91 20.88
N LEU A 483 -8.00 7.38 20.50
CA LEU A 483 -8.10 8.40 19.46
C LEU A 483 -7.46 9.73 19.87
N GLN A 484 -7.61 10.13 21.13
CA GLN A 484 -7.05 11.39 21.64
C GLN A 484 -5.54 11.34 21.85
N GLU A 485 -5.02 10.23 22.37
CA GLU A 485 -3.62 10.12 22.75
C GLU A 485 -2.71 9.61 21.62
N GLU A 486 -3.22 8.79 20.71
CA GLU A 486 -2.40 8.17 19.66
C GLU A 486 -2.80 8.56 18.24
N ALA A 487 -4.07 8.37 17.84
CA ALA A 487 -4.45 8.55 16.43
C ALA A 487 -4.44 10.03 16.00
N ASN A 488 -5.14 10.91 16.75
CA ASN A 488 -5.23 12.32 16.38
C ASN A 488 -3.87 13.04 16.42
N PRO A 489 -2.98 12.84 17.41
CA PRO A 489 -1.64 13.42 17.36
C PRO A 489 -0.81 13.00 16.14
N ALA A 490 -0.86 11.72 15.78
CA ALA A 490 -0.17 11.20 14.60
C ALA A 490 -0.70 11.81 13.29
N LEU A 491 -2.01 12.08 13.22
CA LEU A 491 -2.65 12.67 12.04
C LEU A 491 -2.45 14.18 11.90
N LYS A 492 -2.07 14.87 12.97
CA LYS A 492 -1.96 16.34 13.00
C LYS A 492 -1.03 16.89 11.93
N ILE A 493 0.10 16.24 11.67
CA ILE A 493 1.08 16.64 10.65
C ILE A 493 0.58 16.46 9.21
N TYR A 494 -0.52 15.74 9.01
CA TYR A 494 -1.15 15.45 7.71
C TYR A 494 -2.48 16.19 7.51
N SER A 495 -2.86 17.11 8.38
CA SER A 495 -4.18 17.77 8.42
C SER A 495 -4.63 18.38 7.09
N ASP A 496 -3.70 18.92 6.31
CA ASP A 496 -3.92 19.49 4.99
C ASP A 496 -4.20 18.47 3.88
N LYS A 497 -3.90 17.18 4.13
CA LYS A 497 -3.97 16.08 3.16
C LYS A 497 -5.09 15.07 3.42
N LEU A 498 -5.82 15.22 4.54
CA LEU A 498 -6.79 14.22 5.00
C LEU A 498 -8.12 14.23 4.22
N GLN A 499 -8.47 15.32 3.54
CA GLN A 499 -9.77 15.52 2.89
C GLN A 499 -9.89 14.90 1.47
N GLY A 500 -8.82 14.34 0.91
CA GLY A 500 -8.85 13.76 -0.42
C GLY A 500 -9.67 12.46 -0.48
N THR A 501 -10.55 12.34 -1.49
CA THR A 501 -11.25 11.10 -1.86
C THR A 501 -10.48 10.35 -2.94
N VAL A 502 -10.73 9.03 -3.07
CA VAL A 502 -10.11 8.20 -4.10
C VAL A 502 -11.20 7.62 -5.00
N GLU A 503 -11.09 7.91 -6.31
CA GLU A 503 -11.80 7.16 -7.33
C GLU A 503 -10.95 5.97 -7.77
N LEU A 504 -11.55 4.77 -7.78
CA LEU A 504 -10.88 3.57 -8.24
C LEU A 504 -11.09 3.42 -9.75
N ASN A 505 -10.01 3.40 -10.52
CA ASN A 505 -10.04 3.02 -11.94
C ASN A 505 -10.22 1.50 -12.03
N LEU A 506 -11.45 1.05 -12.30
CA LEU A 506 -11.80 -0.39 -12.36
C LEU A 506 -12.43 -0.75 -13.70
#